data_96714d38044930e62ba6851f896c1523
#
_entry.id   96714d38044930e62ba6851f896c1523
#
_cell.length_a   1.000
_cell.length_b   1.000
_cell.length_c   1.000
_cell.angle_alpha   90.00
_cell.angle_beta   90.00
_cell.angle_gamma   90.00
#
_symmetry.space_group_name_H-M   'P 1'
#
loop_
_entity.id
_entity.type
_entity.pdbx_description
1 polymer ?
#
loop_
_entity_poly.entity_id
_entity_poly.type
_entity_poly.pdbx_seq_one_letter_code
_entity_poly.pdbx_strand_id
1 'polypeptide(L)'
;STAEVQLAAQSTIPNRDFVLDFRVAGDTVKSNLMTYEDPQSGQGYFTMMLYPPTGHESFARQPMEMVFVLDCSGSMNGQPLTQAKNAVSVALDHLQEGDTFQIIRFSENSTQLGARPLPATKENIRIARKYLARLHGTGGTQMIEGIKAALDFPHDESRLRFVSFMTDGYIGNELEIIGAVHDRIGAARIFSFGVGSSVNRYLLERMAKEGRGAVAYLGPQDSGEDIMANFFGRISHPALTDLEINWGGMAVSDVYPAKIPDMFVGRAVVVTGKYLGGANDVSVSGYRGADRHEMTVNAADDSNKAQVSRIWARLRIADLADRQAWQQDPHGELENSIRATALEYQLMSDYTSFVAVDTSQQTDGEYGVT
;
A
#
# COMPACT_ATOMS: atom_id res chain seq x y z
N SER A 1 22.44 3.32 -17.11
CA SER A 1 22.41 4.72 -17.60
C SER A 1 21.91 5.60 -16.47
N THR A 2 22.65 6.65 -16.18
CA THR A 2 22.31 7.64 -15.14
C THR A 2 21.67 8.84 -15.84
N ALA A 3 20.63 9.42 -15.24
CA ALA A 3 20.05 10.69 -15.67
C ALA A 3 20.17 11.70 -14.52
N GLU A 4 20.62 12.90 -14.84
CA GLU A 4 20.68 14.02 -13.92
C GLU A 4 19.61 15.04 -14.29
N VAL A 5 18.81 15.46 -13.33
CA VAL A 5 17.73 16.42 -13.52
C VAL A 5 18.04 17.67 -12.70
N GLN A 6 18.10 18.83 -13.35
CA GLN A 6 18.34 20.11 -12.70
C GLN A 6 17.26 21.12 -13.07
N LEU A 7 16.91 21.99 -12.15
CA LEU A 7 16.02 23.12 -12.44
C LEU A 7 16.77 24.14 -13.30
N ALA A 8 16.14 24.57 -14.39
CA ALA A 8 16.77 25.51 -15.35
C ALA A 8 17.01 26.90 -14.79
N ALA A 9 16.29 27.32 -13.73
CA ALA A 9 16.42 28.63 -13.11
C ALA A 9 16.90 28.51 -11.67
N GLN A 10 18.03 29.16 -11.34
CA GLN A 10 18.64 29.13 -10.02
C GLN A 10 17.94 30.02 -8.97
N SER A 11 17.01 30.88 -9.36
CA SER A 11 16.31 31.84 -8.49
C SER A 11 14.79 31.73 -8.59
N THR A 12 14.27 30.49 -8.59
CA THR A 12 12.83 30.27 -8.63
C THR A 12 12.32 30.09 -7.19
N ILE A 13 11.34 30.92 -6.78
CA ILE A 13 10.61 30.70 -5.54
C ILE A 13 9.74 29.46 -5.73
N PRO A 14 9.90 28.40 -4.90
CA PRO A 14 9.15 27.15 -5.02
C PRO A 14 7.70 27.36 -4.55
N ASN A 15 6.86 27.90 -5.42
CA ASN A 15 5.43 28.16 -5.17
C ASN A 15 4.51 27.15 -5.85
N ARG A 16 5.05 26.09 -6.42
CA ARG A 16 4.34 24.97 -7.04
C ARG A 16 5.10 23.67 -6.79
N ASP A 17 4.37 22.57 -6.76
CA ASP A 17 4.97 21.24 -6.64
C ASP A 17 5.85 20.93 -7.84
N PHE A 18 7.01 20.32 -7.57
CA PHE A 18 7.85 19.73 -8.62
C PHE A 18 7.43 18.28 -8.82
N VAL A 19 6.93 17.95 -9.99
CA VAL A 19 6.53 16.60 -10.37
C VAL A 19 7.51 16.06 -11.39
N LEU A 20 8.14 14.93 -11.07
CA LEU A 20 9.05 14.21 -11.95
C LEU A 20 8.49 12.83 -12.28
N ASP A 21 8.04 12.64 -13.51
CA ASP A 21 7.64 11.34 -14.03
C ASP A 21 8.81 10.67 -14.76
N PHE A 22 9.14 9.45 -14.38
CA PHE A 22 10.18 8.70 -15.03
C PHE A 22 9.82 7.21 -15.16
N ARG A 23 10.36 6.55 -16.19
CA ARG A 23 10.16 5.11 -16.43
C ARG A 23 11.49 4.39 -16.27
N VAL A 24 11.51 3.37 -15.39
CA VAL A 24 12.71 2.59 -15.08
C VAL A 24 12.74 1.26 -15.83
N ALA A 25 11.59 0.59 -15.93
CA ALA A 25 11.47 -0.73 -16.54
C ALA A 25 10.79 -0.67 -17.91
N GLY A 26 11.28 -1.48 -18.86
CA GLY A 26 10.60 -1.80 -20.12
C GLY A 26 9.77 -3.08 -19.97
N ASP A 27 10.05 -4.11 -20.81
CA ASP A 27 9.27 -5.36 -20.87
C ASP A 27 9.72 -6.42 -19.87
N THR A 28 10.76 -6.17 -19.08
CA THR A 28 11.30 -7.10 -18.09
C THR A 28 11.38 -6.46 -16.71
N VAL A 29 11.28 -7.28 -15.67
CA VAL A 29 11.54 -6.84 -14.30
C VAL A 29 12.95 -6.24 -14.22
N LYS A 30 13.07 -5.07 -13.61
CA LYS A 30 14.36 -4.44 -13.28
C LYS A 30 14.53 -4.41 -11.77
N SER A 31 15.76 -4.61 -11.35
CA SER A 31 16.10 -4.59 -9.93
C SER A 31 17.33 -3.72 -9.70
N ASN A 32 17.42 -3.15 -8.51
CA ASN A 32 18.58 -2.43 -8.04
C ASN A 32 18.73 -2.67 -6.53
N LEU A 33 19.94 -2.96 -6.09
CA LEU A 33 20.30 -3.10 -4.68
C LEU A 33 21.39 -2.07 -4.37
N MET A 34 21.02 -0.99 -3.71
CA MET A 34 21.94 0.04 -3.23
C MET A 34 22.38 -0.34 -1.82
N THR A 35 23.67 -0.25 -1.55
CA THR A 35 24.25 -0.50 -0.25
C THR A 35 25.07 0.71 0.22
N TYR A 36 25.12 0.90 1.52
CA TYR A 36 25.92 1.92 2.18
C TYR A 36 26.42 1.40 3.52
N GLU A 37 27.71 1.51 3.78
CA GLU A 37 28.30 1.22 5.08
C GLU A 37 28.69 2.53 5.74
N ASP A 38 28.21 2.75 6.95
CA ASP A 38 28.55 3.92 7.73
C ASP A 38 30.02 3.82 8.20
N PRO A 39 30.90 4.74 7.76
CA PRO A 39 32.33 4.67 8.10
C PRO A 39 32.63 4.81 9.59
N GLN A 40 31.73 5.35 10.39
CA GLN A 40 31.93 5.57 11.82
C GLN A 40 31.52 4.36 12.66
N SER A 41 30.36 3.77 12.32
CA SER A 41 29.80 2.65 13.08
C SER A 41 30.09 1.29 12.46
N GLY A 42 30.48 1.22 11.18
CA GLY A 42 30.58 -0.04 10.42
C GLY A 42 29.23 -0.69 10.14
N GLN A 43 28.12 0.01 10.41
CA GLN A 43 26.77 -0.50 10.14
C GLN A 43 26.43 -0.38 8.66
N GLY A 44 26.11 -1.50 8.04
CA GLY A 44 25.62 -1.53 6.67
C GLY A 44 24.12 -1.28 6.56
N TYR A 45 23.72 -0.56 5.52
CA TYR A 45 22.33 -0.29 5.14
C TYR A 45 22.12 -0.67 3.68
N PHE A 46 20.96 -1.21 3.36
CA PHE A 46 20.60 -1.47 1.98
C PHE A 46 19.21 -0.94 1.64
N THR A 47 19.01 -0.62 0.36
CA THR A 47 17.69 -0.40 -0.23
C THR A 47 17.63 -1.15 -1.56
N MET A 48 16.74 -2.13 -1.62
CA MET A 48 16.43 -2.89 -2.83
C MET A 48 15.17 -2.35 -3.45
N MET A 49 15.20 -2.15 -4.76
CA MET A 49 14.04 -1.72 -5.56
C MET A 49 13.81 -2.75 -6.67
N LEU A 50 12.57 -3.24 -6.76
CA LEU A 50 12.11 -4.12 -7.81
C LEU A 50 11.06 -3.39 -8.63
N TYR A 51 11.33 -3.21 -9.92
CA TYR A 51 10.44 -2.52 -10.85
C TYR A 51 9.77 -3.55 -11.75
N PRO A 52 8.44 -3.67 -11.69
CA PRO A 52 7.71 -4.52 -12.60
C PRO A 52 7.82 -3.99 -14.04
N PRO A 53 7.60 -4.84 -15.06
CA PRO A 53 7.49 -4.39 -16.43
C PRO A 53 6.32 -3.43 -16.61
N THR A 54 6.39 -2.59 -17.65
CA THR A 54 5.33 -1.61 -17.96
C THR A 54 4.22 -2.20 -18.83
N GLY A 55 4.43 -3.35 -19.49
CA GLY A 55 3.46 -4.01 -20.37
C GLY A 55 2.65 -5.08 -19.62
N HIS A 56 1.33 -5.05 -19.80
CA HIS A 56 0.42 -6.08 -19.24
C HIS A 56 0.49 -7.40 -20.02
N GLU A 57 0.92 -7.37 -21.29
CA GLU A 57 0.88 -8.50 -22.20
C GLU A 57 1.93 -9.58 -21.89
N SER A 58 2.91 -9.27 -21.06
CA SER A 58 4.04 -10.18 -20.76
C SER A 58 3.68 -11.29 -19.76
N PHE A 59 2.51 -11.25 -19.13
CA PHE A 59 2.14 -12.17 -18.07
C PHE A 59 0.79 -12.83 -18.30
N ALA A 60 0.75 -14.16 -18.16
CA ALA A 60 -0.51 -14.87 -18.16
C ALA A 60 -1.36 -14.43 -16.97
N ARG A 61 -2.62 -14.11 -17.25
CA ARG A 61 -3.59 -13.78 -16.21
C ARG A 61 -3.88 -15.03 -15.37
N GLN A 62 -3.91 -14.85 -14.05
CA GLN A 62 -4.27 -15.92 -13.12
C GLN A 62 -5.76 -15.80 -12.73
N PRO A 63 -6.46 -16.93 -12.58
CA PRO A 63 -7.78 -16.93 -11.97
C PRO A 63 -7.74 -16.30 -10.59
N MET A 64 -8.68 -15.40 -10.31
CA MET A 64 -8.75 -14.69 -9.03
C MET A 64 -10.09 -14.91 -8.33
N GLU A 65 -10.09 -14.67 -7.04
CA GLU A 65 -11.30 -14.58 -6.24
C GLU A 65 -11.47 -13.14 -5.76
N MET A 66 -12.52 -12.47 -6.24
CA MET A 66 -12.83 -11.09 -5.87
C MET A 66 -13.90 -11.03 -4.78
N VAL A 67 -13.58 -10.45 -3.62
CA VAL A 67 -14.54 -10.18 -2.55
C VAL A 67 -14.79 -8.69 -2.48
N PHE A 68 -15.94 -8.23 -2.91
CA PHE A 68 -16.37 -6.84 -2.83
C PHE A 68 -17.07 -6.61 -1.52
N VAL A 69 -16.55 -5.70 -0.69
CA VAL A 69 -17.11 -5.34 0.61
C VAL A 69 -17.59 -3.90 0.55
N LEU A 70 -18.90 -3.71 0.60
CA LEU A 70 -19.52 -2.40 0.48
C LEU A 70 -20.03 -1.92 1.83
N ASP A 71 -19.61 -0.74 2.20
CA ASP A 71 -20.21 0.01 3.27
C ASP A 71 -21.59 0.50 2.84
N CYS A 72 -22.60 0.10 3.61
CA CYS A 72 -23.98 0.51 3.44
C CYS A 72 -24.50 1.26 4.67
N SER A 73 -23.63 1.94 5.40
CA SER A 73 -23.97 2.83 6.52
C SER A 73 -24.69 4.09 6.06
N GLY A 74 -25.21 4.84 7.00
CA GLY A 74 -25.96 6.05 6.73
C GLY A 74 -25.16 7.14 6.01
N SER A 75 -23.85 7.27 6.28
CA SER A 75 -22.95 8.23 5.62
C SER A 75 -22.76 7.93 4.14
N MET A 76 -22.82 6.67 3.75
CA MET A 76 -22.72 6.22 2.36
C MET A 76 -24.01 6.49 1.55
N ASN A 77 -25.11 6.92 2.19
CA ASN A 77 -26.37 7.10 1.47
C ASN A 77 -26.27 8.13 0.35
N GLY A 78 -26.94 7.87 -0.77
CA GLY A 78 -26.94 8.75 -1.95
C GLY A 78 -25.79 8.53 -2.90
N GLN A 79 -25.03 9.59 -3.21
CA GLN A 79 -23.97 9.56 -4.21
C GLN A 79 -22.82 8.57 -3.89
N PRO A 80 -22.27 8.51 -2.66
CA PRO A 80 -21.17 7.59 -2.35
C PRO A 80 -21.53 6.13 -2.62
N LEU A 81 -22.68 5.67 -2.13
CA LEU A 81 -23.12 4.29 -2.37
C LEU A 81 -23.41 4.02 -3.85
N THR A 82 -23.91 5.01 -4.57
CA THR A 82 -24.15 4.89 -6.01
C THR A 82 -22.82 4.71 -6.76
N GLN A 83 -21.80 5.50 -6.41
CA GLN A 83 -20.46 5.35 -6.98
C GLN A 83 -19.85 3.99 -6.65
N ALA A 84 -19.95 3.53 -5.40
CA ALA A 84 -19.45 2.20 -5.00
C ALA A 84 -20.15 1.07 -5.79
N LYS A 85 -21.49 1.12 -5.93
CA LYS A 85 -22.23 0.15 -6.73
C LYS A 85 -21.82 0.13 -8.21
N ASN A 86 -21.62 1.33 -8.80
CA ASN A 86 -21.17 1.46 -10.17
C ASN A 86 -19.76 0.86 -10.33
N ALA A 87 -18.85 1.19 -9.41
CA ALA A 87 -17.50 0.64 -9.40
C ALA A 87 -17.51 -0.90 -9.34
N VAL A 88 -18.32 -1.49 -8.45
CA VAL A 88 -18.47 -2.96 -8.40
C VAL A 88 -19.11 -3.50 -9.68
N SER A 89 -20.09 -2.81 -10.26
CA SER A 89 -20.70 -3.26 -11.52
C SER A 89 -19.70 -3.30 -12.66
N VAL A 90 -18.82 -2.30 -12.77
CA VAL A 90 -17.71 -2.27 -13.73
C VAL A 90 -16.70 -3.37 -13.42
N ALA A 91 -16.37 -3.56 -12.13
CA ALA A 91 -15.49 -4.63 -11.69
C ALA A 91 -15.99 -6.03 -12.13
N LEU A 92 -17.29 -6.28 -12.02
CA LEU A 92 -17.90 -7.52 -12.46
C LEU A 92 -17.76 -7.77 -13.97
N ASP A 93 -17.69 -6.70 -14.80
CA ASP A 93 -17.48 -6.80 -16.23
C ASP A 93 -16.04 -7.19 -16.61
N HIS A 94 -15.07 -6.94 -15.71
CA HIS A 94 -13.68 -7.32 -15.90
C HIS A 94 -13.36 -8.76 -15.47
N LEU A 95 -14.28 -9.42 -14.76
CA LEU A 95 -14.09 -10.81 -14.38
C LEU A 95 -14.15 -11.71 -15.61
N GLN A 96 -13.33 -12.76 -15.60
CA GLN A 96 -13.21 -13.70 -16.70
C GLN A 96 -13.64 -15.11 -16.27
N GLU A 97 -13.79 -15.99 -17.27
CA GLU A 97 -13.99 -17.40 -17.01
C GLU A 97 -12.86 -17.96 -16.14
N GLY A 98 -13.22 -18.69 -15.10
CA GLY A 98 -12.29 -19.18 -14.08
C GLY A 98 -12.22 -18.31 -12.83
N ASP A 99 -12.64 -17.05 -12.88
CA ASP A 99 -12.74 -16.22 -11.67
C ASP A 99 -13.95 -16.59 -10.83
N THR A 100 -13.85 -16.26 -9.55
CA THR A 100 -14.99 -16.31 -8.63
C THR A 100 -15.15 -14.95 -7.95
N PHE A 101 -16.34 -14.66 -7.46
CA PHE A 101 -16.60 -13.42 -6.73
C PHE A 101 -17.61 -13.59 -5.62
N GLN A 102 -17.54 -12.67 -4.65
CA GLN A 102 -18.51 -12.48 -3.59
C GLN A 102 -18.81 -11.01 -3.42
N ILE A 103 -20.03 -10.67 -3.00
CA ILE A 103 -20.42 -9.33 -2.60
C ILE A 103 -20.94 -9.40 -1.17
N ILE A 104 -20.29 -8.63 -0.29
CA ILE A 104 -20.65 -8.49 1.10
C ILE A 104 -21.03 -7.02 1.33
N ARG A 105 -22.13 -6.79 1.99
CA ARG A 105 -22.47 -5.46 2.47
C ARG A 105 -22.39 -5.43 3.99
N PHE A 106 -21.99 -4.34 4.57
CA PHE A 106 -22.05 -4.12 6.02
C PHE A 106 -22.65 -2.75 6.36
N SER A 107 -23.24 -2.67 7.55
CA SER A 107 -23.66 -1.47 8.25
C SER A 107 -23.62 -1.78 9.75
N GLU A 108 -24.74 -1.99 10.43
CA GLU A 108 -24.78 -2.54 11.80
C GLU A 108 -24.51 -4.06 11.83
N ASN A 109 -24.71 -4.73 10.75
CA ASN A 109 -24.43 -6.14 10.52
C ASN A 109 -23.92 -6.35 9.10
N SER A 110 -23.38 -7.54 8.83
CA SER A 110 -22.96 -7.94 7.49
C SER A 110 -23.97 -8.93 6.86
N THR A 111 -24.15 -8.83 5.55
CA THR A 111 -24.86 -9.82 4.73
C THR A 111 -24.13 -10.00 3.42
N GLN A 112 -24.33 -11.15 2.79
CA GLN A 112 -23.57 -11.55 1.61
C GLN A 112 -24.47 -12.11 0.51
N LEU A 113 -24.00 -12.04 -0.74
CA LEU A 113 -24.75 -12.47 -1.92
C LEU A 113 -24.99 -13.98 -1.92
N GLY A 114 -23.99 -14.78 -1.55
CA GLY A 114 -24.06 -16.24 -1.52
C GLY A 114 -23.30 -16.84 -0.35
N ALA A 115 -23.55 -18.10 -0.02
CA ALA A 115 -22.85 -18.83 1.04
C ALA A 115 -21.39 -19.19 0.68
N ARG A 116 -21.03 -19.11 -0.60
CA ARG A 116 -19.68 -19.33 -1.14
C ARG A 116 -19.43 -18.37 -2.29
N PRO A 117 -18.17 -18.15 -2.70
CA PRO A 117 -17.87 -17.37 -3.90
C PRO A 117 -18.57 -17.97 -5.12
N LEU A 118 -19.16 -17.11 -5.93
CA LEU A 118 -19.88 -17.51 -7.14
C LEU A 118 -18.93 -17.48 -8.35
N PRO A 119 -18.96 -18.48 -9.26
CA PRO A 119 -18.25 -18.39 -10.52
C PRO A 119 -18.68 -17.16 -11.35
N ALA A 120 -17.75 -16.52 -12.03
CA ALA A 120 -17.99 -15.34 -12.85
C ALA A 120 -18.70 -15.66 -14.17
N THR A 121 -19.89 -16.25 -14.08
CA THR A 121 -20.76 -16.52 -15.23
C THR A 121 -21.68 -15.34 -15.49
N LYS A 122 -22.15 -15.20 -16.75
CA LYS A 122 -23.12 -14.15 -17.12
C LYS A 122 -24.37 -14.16 -16.22
N GLU A 123 -24.82 -15.35 -15.82
CA GLU A 123 -26.00 -15.49 -14.95
C GLU A 123 -25.70 -15.00 -13.54
N ASN A 124 -24.57 -15.41 -12.95
CA ASN A 124 -24.18 -14.97 -11.61
C ASN A 124 -23.89 -13.46 -11.56
N ILE A 125 -23.28 -12.89 -12.60
CA ILE A 125 -23.08 -11.44 -12.73
C ILE A 125 -24.45 -10.72 -12.78
N ARG A 126 -25.42 -11.25 -13.51
CA ARG A 126 -26.79 -10.71 -13.54
C ARG A 126 -27.46 -10.76 -12.15
N ILE A 127 -27.26 -11.84 -11.39
CA ILE A 127 -27.73 -11.95 -10.01
C ILE A 127 -27.06 -10.92 -9.12
N ALA A 128 -25.74 -10.76 -9.24
CA ALA A 128 -24.95 -9.78 -8.49
C ALA A 128 -25.44 -8.34 -8.73
N ARG A 129 -25.69 -7.96 -9.97
CA ARG A 129 -26.24 -6.63 -10.31
C ARG A 129 -27.61 -6.38 -9.70
N LYS A 130 -28.48 -7.41 -9.67
CA LYS A 130 -29.78 -7.30 -8.99
C LYS A 130 -29.61 -7.15 -7.47
N TYR A 131 -28.63 -7.80 -6.88
CA TYR A 131 -28.31 -7.65 -5.47
C TYR A 131 -27.82 -6.24 -5.18
N LEU A 132 -26.84 -5.73 -5.95
CA LEU A 132 -26.31 -4.36 -5.83
C LEU A 132 -27.43 -3.31 -5.94
N ALA A 133 -28.35 -3.46 -6.88
CA ALA A 133 -29.44 -2.51 -7.07
C ALA A 133 -30.33 -2.35 -5.83
N ARG A 134 -30.45 -3.41 -5.01
CA ARG A 134 -31.27 -3.42 -3.79
C ARG A 134 -30.58 -2.89 -2.55
N LEU A 135 -29.26 -2.65 -2.60
CA LEU A 135 -28.52 -2.13 -1.46
C LEU A 135 -28.89 -0.66 -1.20
N HIS A 136 -29.07 -0.31 0.07
CA HIS A 136 -29.39 1.03 0.55
C HIS A 136 -28.49 1.38 1.71
N GLY A 137 -28.13 2.67 1.83
CA GLY A 137 -27.34 3.18 2.94
C GLY A 137 -28.23 3.46 4.14
N THR A 138 -28.04 2.72 5.25
CA THR A 138 -28.81 2.91 6.49
C THR A 138 -28.03 2.38 7.70
N GLY A 139 -28.31 2.92 8.88
CA GLY A 139 -27.74 2.47 10.14
C GLY A 139 -26.31 2.94 10.41
N GLY A 140 -25.68 2.33 11.39
CA GLY A 140 -24.30 2.62 11.81
C GLY A 140 -23.26 1.92 10.94
N THR A 141 -21.98 2.06 11.33
CA THR A 141 -20.83 1.53 10.59
C THR A 141 -20.05 0.56 11.48
N GLN A 142 -20.38 -0.74 11.39
CA GLN A 142 -19.65 -1.81 12.07
C GLN A 142 -18.65 -2.45 11.10
N MET A 143 -17.55 -1.75 10.78
CA MET A 143 -16.57 -2.18 9.78
C MET A 143 -15.92 -3.53 10.13
N ILE A 144 -15.73 -3.83 11.42
CA ILE A 144 -15.19 -5.11 11.89
C ILE A 144 -16.04 -6.28 11.41
N GLU A 145 -17.36 -6.13 11.37
CA GLU A 145 -18.25 -7.17 10.85
C GLU A 145 -18.04 -7.39 9.34
N GLY A 146 -17.79 -6.32 8.58
CA GLY A 146 -17.41 -6.41 7.17
C GLY A 146 -16.06 -7.11 6.96
N ILE A 147 -15.06 -6.81 7.80
CA ILE A 147 -13.73 -7.43 7.77
C ILE A 147 -13.82 -8.93 8.07
N LYS A 148 -14.48 -9.30 9.17
CA LYS A 148 -14.71 -10.71 9.53
C LYS A 148 -15.43 -11.45 8.42
N ALA A 149 -16.53 -10.88 7.92
CA ALA A 149 -17.30 -11.50 6.85
C ALA A 149 -16.49 -11.71 5.57
N ALA A 150 -15.53 -10.82 5.27
CA ALA A 150 -14.70 -10.92 4.08
C ALA A 150 -13.51 -11.87 4.24
N LEU A 151 -12.83 -11.83 5.38
CA LEU A 151 -11.58 -12.57 5.59
C LEU A 151 -11.81 -13.97 6.14
N ASP A 152 -12.86 -14.18 6.94
CA ASP A 152 -13.25 -15.50 7.44
C ASP A 152 -14.16 -16.28 6.44
N PHE A 153 -14.48 -15.68 5.28
CA PHE A 153 -15.32 -16.29 4.24
C PHE A 153 -14.58 -17.47 3.57
N PRO A 154 -15.29 -18.55 3.20
CA PRO A 154 -14.69 -19.69 2.52
C PRO A 154 -13.82 -19.28 1.32
N HIS A 155 -12.62 -19.82 1.23
CA HIS A 155 -11.61 -19.49 0.24
C HIS A 155 -11.18 -20.71 -0.55
N ASP A 156 -10.95 -20.51 -1.85
CA ASP A 156 -10.28 -21.49 -2.72
C ASP A 156 -8.79 -21.13 -2.78
N GLU A 157 -7.95 -21.89 -2.08
CA GLU A 157 -6.50 -21.63 -1.97
C GLU A 157 -5.77 -21.72 -3.33
N SER A 158 -6.40 -22.28 -4.36
CA SER A 158 -5.85 -22.27 -5.72
C SER A 158 -5.97 -20.91 -6.43
N ARG A 159 -6.64 -19.93 -5.83
CA ARG A 159 -6.88 -18.57 -6.36
C ARG A 159 -6.29 -17.51 -5.48
N LEU A 160 -5.79 -16.45 -6.09
CA LEU A 160 -5.48 -15.24 -5.35
C LEU A 160 -6.77 -14.54 -4.92
N ARG A 161 -6.92 -14.35 -3.60
CA ARG A 161 -8.05 -13.59 -3.05
C ARG A 161 -7.73 -12.11 -2.97
N PHE A 162 -8.55 -11.31 -3.64
CA PHE A 162 -8.54 -9.85 -3.56
C PHE A 162 -9.80 -9.36 -2.86
N VAL A 163 -9.63 -8.67 -1.75
CA VAL A 163 -10.72 -8.04 -1.01
C VAL A 163 -10.74 -6.56 -1.34
N SER A 164 -11.80 -6.11 -1.98
CA SER A 164 -12.02 -4.72 -2.35
C SER A 164 -12.96 -4.07 -1.34
N PHE A 165 -12.41 -3.26 -0.44
CA PHE A 165 -13.17 -2.56 0.60
C PHE A 165 -13.58 -1.17 0.12
N MET A 166 -14.89 -0.87 0.08
CA MET A 166 -15.45 0.40 -0.38
C MET A 166 -16.20 1.09 0.75
N THR A 167 -15.67 2.19 1.26
CA THR A 167 -16.21 2.92 2.42
C THR A 167 -15.74 4.37 2.43
N ASP A 168 -16.42 5.25 3.12
CA ASP A 168 -15.89 6.56 3.51
C ASP A 168 -14.97 6.46 4.75
N GLY A 169 -15.03 5.34 5.48
CA GLY A 169 -14.14 5.01 6.59
C GLY A 169 -14.32 5.90 7.82
N TYR A 170 -15.43 6.60 7.95
CA TYR A 170 -15.65 7.54 9.06
C TYR A 170 -16.09 6.80 10.32
N ILE A 171 -15.13 6.33 11.12
CA ILE A 171 -15.33 5.57 12.35
C ILE A 171 -14.25 5.91 13.37
N GLY A 172 -14.51 5.64 14.65
CA GLY A 172 -13.64 6.01 15.77
C GLY A 172 -12.88 4.83 16.41
N ASN A 173 -12.84 3.65 15.77
CA ASN A 173 -12.16 2.46 16.29
C ASN A 173 -11.13 1.87 15.30
N GLU A 174 -10.37 2.74 14.66
CA GLU A 174 -9.39 2.40 13.61
C GLU A 174 -8.40 1.33 14.07
N LEU A 175 -7.93 1.41 15.31
CA LEU A 175 -6.94 0.46 15.87
C LEU A 175 -7.49 -0.96 15.92
N GLU A 176 -8.73 -1.11 16.37
CA GLU A 176 -9.41 -2.40 16.44
C GLU A 176 -9.61 -3.00 15.04
N ILE A 177 -9.91 -2.14 14.05
CA ILE A 177 -10.09 -2.54 12.66
C ILE A 177 -8.77 -3.02 12.07
N ILE A 178 -7.68 -2.27 12.26
CA ILE A 178 -6.35 -2.64 11.76
C ILE A 178 -5.89 -3.95 12.42
N GLY A 179 -6.12 -4.12 13.73
CA GLY A 179 -5.86 -5.36 14.43
C GLY A 179 -6.66 -6.53 13.86
N ALA A 180 -7.96 -6.34 13.58
CA ALA A 180 -8.81 -7.37 12.98
C ALA A 180 -8.34 -7.77 11.57
N VAL A 181 -7.83 -6.83 10.78
CA VAL A 181 -7.18 -7.11 9.49
C VAL A 181 -5.90 -7.90 9.70
N HIS A 182 -5.02 -7.44 10.58
CA HIS A 182 -3.73 -8.08 10.87
C HIS A 182 -3.90 -9.56 11.23
N ASP A 183 -4.84 -9.86 12.10
CA ASP A 183 -5.08 -11.21 12.61
C ASP A 183 -5.67 -12.17 11.56
N ARG A 184 -6.41 -11.65 10.55
CA ARG A 184 -7.21 -12.46 9.62
C ARG A 184 -6.76 -12.44 8.19
N ILE A 185 -5.83 -11.55 7.82
CA ILE A 185 -5.49 -11.30 6.42
C ILE A 185 -5.01 -12.54 5.67
N GLY A 186 -4.25 -13.44 6.32
CA GLY A 186 -3.74 -14.66 5.70
C GLY A 186 -3.09 -14.43 4.34
N ALA A 187 -3.54 -15.18 3.34
CA ALA A 187 -3.11 -15.06 1.95
C ALA A 187 -3.90 -14.01 1.14
N ALA A 188 -4.92 -13.36 1.71
CA ALA A 188 -5.70 -12.36 1.00
C ALA A 188 -4.93 -11.03 0.79
N ARG A 189 -5.37 -10.25 -0.21
CA ARG A 189 -4.88 -8.89 -0.50
C ARG A 189 -6.03 -7.92 -0.35
N ILE A 190 -5.83 -6.84 0.43
CA ILE A 190 -6.86 -5.82 0.62
C ILE A 190 -6.55 -4.60 -0.23
N PHE A 191 -7.52 -4.22 -1.04
CA PHE A 191 -7.53 -2.95 -1.76
C PHE A 191 -8.65 -2.08 -1.18
N SER A 192 -8.27 -0.91 -0.69
CA SER A 192 -9.20 0.02 -0.07
C SER A 192 -9.62 1.10 -1.06
N PHE A 193 -10.92 1.31 -1.20
CA PHE A 193 -11.50 2.35 -2.03
C PHE A 193 -12.22 3.34 -1.14
N GLY A 194 -11.64 4.53 -0.98
CA GLY A 194 -12.25 5.62 -0.26
C GLY A 194 -13.29 6.33 -1.14
N VAL A 195 -14.56 6.34 -0.73
CA VAL A 195 -15.65 6.87 -1.54
C VAL A 195 -16.24 8.12 -0.89
N GLY A 196 -16.33 9.21 -1.65
CA GLY A 196 -16.89 10.47 -1.18
C GLY A 196 -15.87 11.59 -0.95
N SER A 197 -16.29 12.66 -0.30
CA SER A 197 -15.47 13.87 -0.06
C SER A 197 -14.72 13.89 1.27
N SER A 198 -15.15 13.08 2.24
CA SER A 198 -14.61 13.06 3.61
C SER A 198 -14.17 11.65 3.98
N VAL A 199 -13.06 11.22 3.37
CA VAL A 199 -12.57 9.85 3.51
C VAL A 199 -11.52 9.77 4.61
N ASN A 200 -11.62 8.77 5.49
CA ASN A 200 -10.58 8.44 6.46
C ASN A 200 -9.38 7.78 5.76
N ARG A 201 -8.51 8.63 5.19
CA ARG A 201 -7.32 8.20 4.44
C ARG A 201 -6.39 7.34 5.29
N TYR A 202 -6.21 7.73 6.55
CA TYR A 202 -5.34 7.01 7.49
C TYR A 202 -5.74 5.54 7.61
N LEU A 203 -7.01 5.26 7.91
CA LEU A 203 -7.50 3.90 8.05
C LEU A 203 -7.34 3.08 6.76
N LEU A 204 -7.76 3.66 5.63
CA LEU A 204 -7.75 2.94 4.35
C LEU A 204 -6.34 2.62 3.86
N GLU A 205 -5.40 3.55 4.04
CA GLU A 205 -3.98 3.33 3.71
C GLU A 205 -3.37 2.23 4.59
N ARG A 206 -3.73 2.20 5.88
CA ARG A 206 -3.29 1.17 6.81
C ARG A 206 -3.85 -0.21 6.47
N MET A 207 -5.14 -0.31 6.22
CA MET A 207 -5.77 -1.57 5.79
C MET A 207 -5.13 -2.11 4.52
N ALA A 208 -4.90 -1.26 3.52
CA ALA A 208 -4.25 -1.63 2.28
C ALA A 208 -2.80 -2.07 2.49
N LYS A 209 -2.05 -1.39 3.37
CA LYS A 209 -0.66 -1.75 3.72
C LYS A 209 -0.60 -3.11 4.41
N GLU A 210 -1.41 -3.33 5.45
CA GLU A 210 -1.51 -4.64 6.12
C GLU A 210 -1.93 -5.75 5.17
N GLY A 211 -2.85 -5.42 4.25
CA GLY A 211 -3.34 -6.31 3.23
C GLY A 211 -2.45 -6.47 1.99
N ARG A 212 -1.22 -5.98 1.99
CA ARG A 212 -0.29 -6.06 0.83
C ARG A 212 -0.86 -5.50 -0.48
N GLY A 213 -1.90 -4.68 -0.41
CA GLY A 213 -2.59 -4.09 -1.55
C GLY A 213 -2.30 -2.61 -1.74
N ALA A 214 -3.28 -1.86 -2.20
CA ALA A 214 -3.19 -0.44 -2.47
C ALA A 214 -4.51 0.28 -2.14
N VAL A 215 -4.44 1.61 -2.07
CA VAL A 215 -5.59 2.48 -1.87
C VAL A 215 -5.90 3.24 -3.16
N ALA A 216 -7.18 3.47 -3.42
CA ALA A 216 -7.66 4.42 -4.41
C ALA A 216 -8.81 5.25 -3.81
N TYR A 217 -9.02 6.44 -4.34
CA TYR A 217 -10.06 7.34 -3.87
C TYR A 217 -11.03 7.68 -5.00
N LEU A 218 -12.32 7.62 -4.71
CA LEU A 218 -13.41 7.98 -5.60
C LEU A 218 -14.07 9.25 -5.05
N GLY A 219 -13.57 10.40 -5.49
CA GLY A 219 -14.18 11.68 -5.19
C GLY A 219 -15.51 11.87 -5.93
N PRO A 220 -16.32 12.90 -5.55
CA PRO A 220 -17.63 13.12 -6.16
C PRO A 220 -17.62 13.35 -7.68
N GLN A 221 -16.50 13.79 -8.24
CA GLN A 221 -16.32 14.08 -9.68
C GLN A 221 -15.58 12.97 -10.44
N ASP A 222 -15.08 11.94 -9.73
CA ASP A 222 -14.26 10.92 -10.34
C ASP A 222 -15.09 9.86 -11.05
N SER A 223 -14.54 9.33 -12.15
CA SER A 223 -15.09 8.18 -12.85
C SER A 223 -14.73 6.89 -12.11
N GLY A 224 -15.73 6.25 -11.49
CA GLY A 224 -15.54 4.92 -10.90
C GLY A 224 -15.13 3.87 -11.94
N GLU A 225 -15.50 4.07 -13.21
CA GLU A 225 -15.11 3.21 -14.33
C GLU A 225 -13.61 3.25 -14.59
N ASP A 226 -13.03 4.44 -14.71
CA ASP A 226 -11.59 4.61 -14.97
C ASP A 226 -10.76 4.07 -13.80
N ILE A 227 -11.19 4.32 -12.56
CA ILE A 227 -10.51 3.82 -11.36
C ILE A 227 -10.54 2.29 -11.32
N MET A 228 -11.68 1.67 -11.63
CA MET A 228 -11.79 0.21 -11.68
C MET A 228 -11.03 -0.41 -12.85
N ALA A 229 -11.08 0.20 -14.03
CA ALA A 229 -10.29 -0.26 -15.17
C ALA A 229 -8.79 -0.25 -14.86
N ASN A 230 -8.30 0.84 -14.26
CA ASN A 230 -6.90 0.95 -13.81
C ASN A 230 -6.55 -0.07 -12.72
N PHE A 231 -7.48 -0.30 -11.78
CA PHE A 231 -7.31 -1.30 -10.73
C PHE A 231 -7.16 -2.71 -11.32
N PHE A 232 -8.12 -3.13 -12.16
CA PHE A 232 -8.07 -4.44 -12.81
C PHE A 232 -6.87 -4.59 -13.74
N GLY A 233 -6.48 -3.54 -14.46
CA GLY A 233 -5.26 -3.55 -15.26
C GLY A 233 -4.02 -3.88 -14.44
N ARG A 234 -3.97 -3.48 -13.18
CA ARG A 234 -2.83 -3.76 -12.28
C ARG A 234 -2.89 -5.15 -11.67
N ILE A 235 -4.05 -5.56 -11.11
CA ILE A 235 -4.16 -6.82 -10.36
C ILE A 235 -4.31 -8.07 -11.24
N SER A 236 -4.82 -7.91 -12.47
CA SER A 236 -5.06 -9.03 -13.38
C SER A 236 -3.78 -9.72 -13.83
N HIS A 237 -2.66 -9.01 -13.79
CA HIS A 237 -1.37 -9.50 -14.25
C HIS A 237 -0.29 -9.23 -13.19
N PRO A 238 -0.32 -9.95 -12.05
CA PRO A 238 0.75 -9.81 -11.07
C PRO A 238 2.07 -10.22 -11.71
N ALA A 239 3.09 -9.41 -11.55
CA ALA A 239 4.42 -9.74 -12.05
C ALA A 239 5.04 -10.87 -11.23
N LEU A 240 4.94 -10.80 -9.91
CA LEU A 240 5.27 -11.85 -8.96
C LEU A 240 4.47 -11.68 -7.67
N THR A 241 3.98 -12.77 -7.11
CA THR A 241 3.30 -12.81 -5.81
C THR A 241 4.14 -13.57 -4.79
N ASP A 242 3.84 -13.36 -3.52
CA ASP A 242 4.48 -14.05 -2.39
C ASP A 242 6.02 -14.00 -2.50
N LEU A 243 6.54 -12.76 -2.55
CA LEU A 243 7.95 -12.51 -2.70
C LEU A 243 8.74 -12.99 -1.48
N GLU A 244 9.79 -13.76 -1.73
CA GLU A 244 10.78 -14.20 -0.76
C GLU A 244 12.16 -13.70 -1.16
N ILE A 245 12.96 -13.27 -0.17
CA ILE A 245 14.32 -12.78 -0.41
C ILE A 245 15.30 -13.68 0.32
N ASN A 246 16.24 -14.25 -0.45
CA ASN A 246 17.41 -14.91 0.07
C ASN A 246 18.59 -13.94 0.05
N TRP A 247 19.07 -13.61 1.21
CA TRP A 247 20.07 -12.56 1.42
C TRP A 247 21.52 -12.98 1.11
N GLY A 248 21.75 -14.18 0.52
CA GLY A 248 23.06 -14.58 0.03
C GLY A 248 24.16 -14.67 1.10
N GLY A 249 23.78 -14.87 2.36
CA GLY A 249 24.72 -14.93 3.49
C GLY A 249 24.99 -13.59 4.19
N MET A 250 24.38 -12.48 3.75
CA MET A 250 24.38 -11.23 4.53
C MET A 250 23.60 -11.45 5.85
N ALA A 251 24.16 -11.03 6.97
CA ALA A 251 23.46 -11.00 8.25
C ALA A 251 22.53 -9.78 8.29
N VAL A 252 21.27 -9.97 7.91
CA VAL A 252 20.29 -8.87 7.75
C VAL A 252 19.45 -8.70 9.00
N SER A 253 19.12 -7.46 9.31
CA SER A 253 18.21 -7.09 10.40
C SER A 253 17.38 -5.86 10.04
N ASP A 254 16.34 -5.59 10.83
CA ASP A 254 15.51 -4.38 10.71
C ASP A 254 15.04 -4.15 9.26
N VAL A 255 14.45 -5.18 8.64
CA VAL A 255 13.95 -5.13 7.26
C VAL A 255 12.56 -4.49 7.20
N TYR A 256 12.39 -3.53 6.30
CA TYR A 256 11.12 -2.84 6.09
C TYR A 256 10.74 -2.79 4.60
N PRO A 257 9.44 -2.97 4.25
CA PRO A 257 8.36 -3.33 5.15
C PRO A 257 8.54 -4.76 5.70
N ALA A 258 8.01 -5.03 6.91
CA ALA A 258 8.08 -6.35 7.53
C ALA A 258 7.36 -7.43 6.68
N LYS A 259 6.26 -7.05 6.03
CA LYS A 259 5.56 -7.86 5.02
C LYS A 259 5.89 -7.30 3.63
N ILE A 260 6.63 -8.08 2.84
CA ILE A 260 7.00 -7.68 1.49
C ILE A 260 5.73 -7.72 0.61
N PRO A 261 5.36 -6.63 -0.08
CA PRO A 261 4.18 -6.62 -0.94
C PRO A 261 4.43 -7.42 -2.23
N ASP A 262 3.36 -7.87 -2.85
CA ASP A 262 3.43 -8.44 -4.18
C ASP A 262 3.84 -7.39 -5.22
N MET A 263 4.47 -7.84 -6.29
CA MET A 263 4.87 -6.98 -7.39
C MET A 263 3.78 -6.94 -8.46
N PHE A 264 3.03 -5.84 -8.49
CA PHE A 264 2.04 -5.55 -9.52
C PHE A 264 2.57 -4.56 -10.56
N VAL A 265 2.08 -4.65 -11.78
CA VAL A 265 2.42 -3.70 -12.85
C VAL A 265 2.16 -2.25 -12.38
N GLY A 266 3.13 -1.37 -12.66
CA GLY A 266 3.05 0.05 -12.31
C GLY A 266 3.36 0.41 -10.86
N ARG A 267 3.76 -0.56 -10.01
CA ARG A 267 4.16 -0.30 -8.62
C ARG A 267 5.48 -0.99 -8.30
N ALA A 268 6.50 -0.20 -8.03
CA ALA A 268 7.79 -0.73 -7.56
C ALA A 268 7.66 -1.27 -6.13
N VAL A 269 8.36 -2.38 -5.84
CA VAL A 269 8.56 -2.90 -4.50
C VAL A 269 9.87 -2.35 -3.96
N VAL A 270 9.81 -1.69 -2.81
CA VAL A 270 10.98 -1.14 -2.12
C VAL A 270 11.15 -1.87 -0.80
N VAL A 271 12.32 -2.47 -0.61
CA VAL A 271 12.71 -3.16 0.64
C VAL A 271 14.01 -2.56 1.14
N THR A 272 14.07 -2.19 2.40
CA THR A 272 15.27 -1.65 3.02
C THR A 272 15.58 -2.38 4.33
N GLY A 273 16.82 -2.37 4.76
CA GLY A 273 17.23 -3.00 6.00
C GLY A 273 18.65 -2.65 6.38
N LYS A 274 19.08 -3.23 7.50
CA LYS A 274 20.47 -3.21 7.95
C LYS A 274 21.15 -4.52 7.60
N TYR A 275 22.48 -4.49 7.46
CA TYR A 275 23.29 -5.71 7.34
C TYR A 275 24.63 -5.58 8.08
N LEU A 276 25.21 -6.71 8.41
CA LEU A 276 26.58 -6.82 8.91
C LEU A 276 27.37 -7.73 7.98
N GLY A 277 28.66 -7.46 7.87
CA GLY A 277 29.54 -8.14 6.91
C GLY A 277 29.47 -7.48 5.52
N GLY A 278 30.15 -8.06 4.53
CA GLY A 278 30.17 -7.51 3.18
C GLY A 278 28.81 -7.61 2.48
N ALA A 279 28.52 -6.65 1.61
CA ALA A 279 27.36 -6.71 0.74
C ALA A 279 27.53 -7.83 -0.31
N ASN A 280 26.52 -8.66 -0.49
CA ASN A 280 26.52 -9.76 -1.44
C ASN A 280 25.31 -9.63 -2.38
N ASP A 281 25.38 -10.34 -3.50
CA ASP A 281 24.23 -10.52 -4.36
C ASP A 281 23.13 -11.27 -3.60
N VAL A 282 21.89 -10.88 -3.81
CA VAL A 282 20.72 -11.50 -3.19
C VAL A 282 19.87 -12.16 -4.27
N SER A 283 19.13 -13.21 -3.92
CA SER A 283 18.11 -13.73 -4.83
C SER A 283 16.71 -13.38 -4.33
N VAL A 284 15.85 -13.03 -5.28
CA VAL A 284 14.44 -12.77 -5.03
C VAL A 284 13.65 -13.81 -5.79
N SER A 285 12.80 -14.54 -5.07
CA SER A 285 11.88 -15.49 -5.66
C SER A 285 10.44 -15.09 -5.38
N GLY A 286 9.52 -15.61 -6.19
CA GLY A 286 8.10 -15.42 -6.05
C GLY A 286 7.35 -16.28 -7.05
N TYR A 287 6.04 -16.20 -7.04
CA TYR A 287 5.20 -17.01 -7.90
C TYR A 287 4.57 -16.17 -9.00
N ARG A 288 4.52 -16.75 -10.19
CA ARG A 288 3.70 -16.30 -11.31
C ARG A 288 2.72 -17.40 -11.62
N GLY A 289 1.52 -17.30 -11.05
CA GLY A 289 0.60 -18.42 -10.99
C GLY A 289 1.14 -19.55 -10.13
N ALA A 290 1.22 -20.74 -10.69
CA ALA A 290 1.80 -21.91 -10.02
C ALA A 290 3.34 -21.98 -10.18
N ASP A 291 3.92 -21.22 -11.10
CA ASP A 291 5.34 -21.31 -11.43
C ASP A 291 6.17 -20.41 -10.52
N ARG A 292 7.18 -21.01 -9.88
CA ARG A 292 8.18 -20.27 -9.10
C ARG A 292 9.22 -19.66 -10.02
N HIS A 293 9.43 -18.36 -9.86
CA HIS A 293 10.46 -17.60 -10.56
C HIS A 293 11.48 -17.09 -9.57
N GLU A 294 12.73 -17.04 -10.00
CA GLU A 294 13.83 -16.52 -9.21
C GLU A 294 14.68 -15.58 -10.05
N MET A 295 15.18 -14.51 -9.43
CA MET A 295 16.07 -13.53 -10.05
C MET A 295 17.19 -13.17 -9.09
N THR A 296 18.39 -12.99 -9.61
CA THR A 296 19.52 -12.44 -8.85
C THR A 296 19.51 -10.92 -8.93
N VAL A 297 19.71 -10.28 -7.79
CA VAL A 297 19.86 -8.83 -7.65
C VAL A 297 21.27 -8.55 -7.17
N ASN A 298 22.06 -7.95 -8.04
CA ASN A 298 23.46 -7.68 -7.74
C ASN A 298 23.57 -6.45 -6.84
N ALA A 299 24.44 -6.54 -5.83
CA ALA A 299 24.78 -5.41 -4.99
C ALA A 299 25.57 -4.39 -5.84
N ALA A 300 25.07 -3.15 -5.91
CA ALA A 300 25.84 -2.06 -6.46
C ALA A 300 26.68 -1.46 -5.33
N ASP A 301 27.99 -1.38 -5.54
CA ASP A 301 28.88 -0.65 -4.63
C ASP A 301 28.66 0.85 -4.78
N ASP A 302 27.79 1.38 -3.97
CA ASP A 302 27.43 2.80 -3.92
C ASP A 302 27.90 3.43 -2.59
N SER A 303 29.17 3.21 -2.24
CA SER A 303 29.79 3.62 -0.98
C SER A 303 29.64 5.10 -0.58
N ASN A 304 29.09 5.94 -1.45
CA ASN A 304 28.94 7.39 -1.25
C ASN A 304 27.48 7.83 -0.96
N LYS A 305 26.55 6.92 -0.70
CA LYS A 305 25.12 7.28 -0.60
C LYS A 305 24.57 7.15 0.81
N ALA A 306 24.99 8.05 1.70
CA ALA A 306 24.41 8.18 3.06
C ALA A 306 22.86 8.30 3.07
N GLN A 307 22.25 8.63 1.93
CA GLN A 307 20.80 8.65 1.76
C GLN A 307 20.13 7.28 1.98
N VAL A 308 20.85 6.16 1.75
CA VAL A 308 20.32 4.80 1.95
C VAL A 308 19.94 4.59 3.43
N SER A 309 20.78 5.06 4.37
CA SER A 309 20.48 4.98 5.80
C SER A 309 19.24 5.82 6.19
N ARG A 310 19.04 6.98 5.54
CA ARG A 310 17.87 7.82 5.78
C ARG A 310 16.58 7.23 5.20
N ILE A 311 16.66 6.52 4.06
CA ILE A 311 15.51 5.78 3.50
C ILE A 311 15.11 4.69 4.51
N TRP A 312 16.09 3.92 5.01
CA TRP A 312 15.84 2.92 6.04
C TRP A 312 15.18 3.53 7.29
N ALA A 313 15.76 4.62 7.82
CA ALA A 313 15.24 5.26 9.02
C ALA A 313 13.81 5.78 8.84
N ARG A 314 13.47 6.34 7.66
CA ARG A 314 12.11 6.79 7.34
C ARG A 314 11.12 5.63 7.33
N LEU A 315 11.47 4.48 6.72
CA LEU A 315 10.59 3.32 6.70
C LEU A 315 10.48 2.66 8.08
N ARG A 316 11.55 2.69 8.88
CA ARG A 316 11.50 2.27 10.29
C ARG A 316 10.53 3.15 11.10
N ILE A 317 10.64 4.47 11.00
CA ILE A 317 9.73 5.39 11.68
C ILE A 317 8.28 5.11 11.27
N ALA A 318 8.03 4.92 9.98
CA ALA A 318 6.70 4.59 9.49
C ALA A 318 6.18 3.24 10.04
N ASP A 319 7.03 2.21 10.13
CA ASP A 319 6.68 0.91 10.71
C ASP A 319 6.38 1.02 12.21
N LEU A 320 7.24 1.73 12.96
CA LEU A 320 7.02 1.95 14.39
C LEU A 320 5.74 2.73 14.68
N ALA A 321 5.46 3.78 13.91
CA ALA A 321 4.22 4.53 14.00
C ALA A 321 3.00 3.67 13.62
N ASP A 322 3.15 2.77 12.65
CA ASP A 322 2.15 1.77 12.30
C ASP A 322 1.88 0.82 13.47
N ARG A 323 2.93 0.33 14.10
CA ARG A 323 2.80 -0.57 15.27
C ARG A 323 2.18 0.14 16.47
N GLN A 324 2.57 1.39 16.73
CA GLN A 324 1.98 2.19 17.80
C GLN A 324 0.46 2.34 17.63
N ALA A 325 -0.03 2.31 16.40
CA ALA A 325 -1.45 2.42 16.10
C ALA A 325 -2.28 1.21 16.53
N TRP A 326 -1.73 0.01 16.62
CA TRP A 326 -2.47 -1.21 16.99
C TRP A 326 -1.88 -1.94 18.20
N GLN A 327 -0.65 -1.63 18.60
CA GLN A 327 0.00 -2.18 19.77
C GLN A 327 -0.09 -1.17 20.93
N GLN A 328 -0.59 -1.60 22.09
CA GLN A 328 -0.51 -0.77 23.28
C GLN A 328 0.95 -0.46 23.62
N ASP A 329 1.27 0.80 23.82
CA ASP A 329 2.62 1.28 24.20
C ASP A 329 2.60 1.94 25.60
N PRO A 330 2.29 1.17 26.67
CA PRO A 330 2.09 1.73 28.01
C PRO A 330 3.36 2.35 28.60
N HIS A 331 4.53 2.03 28.07
CA HIS A 331 5.83 2.53 28.53
C HIS A 331 6.47 3.54 27.58
N GLY A 332 5.82 3.87 26.45
CA GLY A 332 6.35 4.80 25.45
C GLY A 332 7.59 4.27 24.71
N GLU A 333 7.78 2.96 24.61
CA GLU A 333 8.96 2.35 23.96
C GLU A 333 8.97 2.64 22.46
N LEU A 334 7.79 2.56 21.81
CA LEU A 334 7.64 2.87 20.39
C LEU A 334 7.85 4.36 20.13
N GLU A 335 7.25 5.23 20.96
CA GLU A 335 7.47 6.68 20.89
C GLU A 335 8.95 7.04 21.02
N ASN A 336 9.62 6.49 22.04
CA ASN A 336 11.04 6.72 22.26
C ASN A 336 11.89 6.22 21.09
N SER A 337 11.54 5.08 20.50
CA SER A 337 12.22 4.51 19.33
C SER A 337 12.03 5.38 18.07
N ILE A 338 10.83 5.92 17.85
CA ILE A 338 10.55 6.86 16.76
C ILE A 338 11.38 8.12 16.94
N ARG A 339 11.34 8.72 18.14
CA ARG A 339 12.06 9.95 18.46
C ARG A 339 13.58 9.76 18.32
N ALA A 340 14.14 8.69 18.87
CA ALA A 340 15.55 8.38 18.77
C ALA A 340 16.00 8.20 17.31
N THR A 341 15.25 7.43 16.52
CA THR A 341 15.54 7.23 15.09
C THR A 341 15.45 8.54 14.32
N ALA A 342 14.42 9.36 14.57
CA ALA A 342 14.25 10.64 13.87
C ALA A 342 15.39 11.62 14.18
N LEU A 343 15.84 11.71 15.42
CA LEU A 343 16.96 12.56 15.82
C LEU A 343 18.28 12.08 15.24
N GLU A 344 18.57 10.77 15.31
CA GLU A 344 19.81 10.17 14.81
C GLU A 344 19.99 10.40 13.29
N TYR A 345 18.91 10.23 12.52
CA TYR A 345 18.96 10.35 11.05
C TYR A 345 18.49 11.72 10.52
N GLN A 346 18.26 12.68 11.42
CA GLN A 346 17.81 14.03 11.07
C GLN A 346 16.53 14.02 10.23
N LEU A 347 15.49 13.36 10.73
CA LEU A 347 14.18 13.23 10.10
C LEU A 347 13.11 13.89 10.98
N MET A 348 12.04 14.33 10.33
CA MET A 348 10.80 14.72 11.02
C MET A 348 9.98 13.49 11.37
N SER A 349 9.32 13.54 12.52
CA SER A 349 8.32 12.57 12.97
C SER A 349 7.26 13.30 13.80
N ASP A 350 6.24 12.60 14.25
CA ASP A 350 5.22 13.16 15.16
C ASP A 350 5.83 13.70 16.48
N TYR A 351 7.07 13.30 16.79
CA TYR A 351 7.78 13.65 18.03
C TYR A 351 9.00 14.53 17.81
N THR A 352 9.30 14.94 16.56
CA THR A 352 10.47 15.76 16.23
C THR A 352 10.14 16.78 15.14
N SER A 353 10.79 17.95 15.22
CA SER A 353 10.66 19.01 14.22
C SER A 353 12.01 19.63 13.92
N PHE A 354 12.12 20.33 12.77
CA PHE A 354 13.26 21.18 12.48
C PHE A 354 13.02 22.58 13.02
N VAL A 355 14.06 23.15 13.62
CA VAL A 355 14.07 24.56 14.05
C VAL A 355 15.15 25.29 13.25
N ALA A 356 14.76 26.31 12.51
CA ALA A 356 15.67 27.23 11.90
C ALA A 356 16.00 28.37 12.90
N VAL A 357 17.25 28.51 13.25
CA VAL A 357 17.70 29.62 14.10
C VAL A 357 18.39 30.64 13.21
N ASP A 358 17.82 31.83 13.12
CA ASP A 358 18.47 32.96 12.47
C ASP A 358 19.53 33.55 13.44
N THR A 359 20.79 33.40 13.07
CA THR A 359 21.93 33.95 13.82
C THR A 359 22.36 35.34 13.31
N SER A 360 21.61 35.97 12.38
CA SER A 360 21.87 37.33 11.96
C SER A 360 21.76 38.28 13.14
N GLN A 361 22.70 39.24 13.23
CA GLN A 361 22.67 40.25 14.26
C GLN A 361 21.35 41.03 14.20
N GLN A 362 20.59 41.00 15.28
CA GLN A 362 19.46 41.91 15.42
C GLN A 362 20.03 43.32 15.44
N THR A 363 19.65 44.16 14.51
CA THR A 363 19.89 45.59 14.60
C THR A 363 19.05 46.11 15.77
N ASP A 364 19.73 46.67 16.80
CA ASP A 364 19.07 47.41 17.85
C ASP A 364 18.33 48.62 17.22
N GLY A 365 17.03 48.54 17.12
CA GLY A 365 16.18 49.61 16.61
C GLY A 365 14.76 49.42 17.10
N GLU A 366 14.17 50.48 17.69
CA GLU A 366 12.75 50.55 17.95
C GLU A 366 11.99 50.53 16.61
N TYR A 367 11.40 49.42 16.27
CA TYR A 367 10.45 49.34 15.15
C TYR A 367 9.06 49.80 15.63
N GLY A 368 8.79 51.07 15.39
CA GLY A 368 7.43 51.58 15.50
C GLY A 368 6.55 50.90 14.48
N VAL A 369 5.57 50.14 14.96
CA VAL A 369 4.46 49.64 14.14
C VAL A 369 3.53 50.82 13.89
N THR A 370 3.48 51.30 12.63
CA THR A 370 2.45 52.25 12.18
C THR A 370 1.30 51.52 11.57
#